data_7f85bd56e2da15a6e93b8efa517729fc
#
_entry.id   7f85bd56e2da15a6e93b8efa517729fc
#
_cell.length_a   1.000
_cell.length_b   1.000
_cell.length_c   1.000
_cell.angle_alpha   90.00
_cell.angle_beta   90.00
_cell.angle_gamma   90.00
#
_symmetry.space_group_name_H-M   'P 1'
#
loop_
_entity.id
_entity.type
_entity.pdbx_description
1 polymer ?
#
loop_
_entity_poly.entity_id
_entity_poly.type
_entity_poly.pdbx_seq_one_letter_code
_entity_poly.pdbx_strand_id
1 'polypeptide(L)'
;VGARNFDDTIFKTNLEAAQAIARQLRLRNLGGIIIVDFIDMMNVEHRDAVLAEFKKALARDRTRMTVSGFTQLGLVEMTRKRTRESLAHILCEPCPMCQGRGELKTARTVCYEILRELLREARLFDETREFRVLASQKVIDLFLEEESQSLAMLSDFIGKPVSMQVET
;
A
#
# COMPACT_ATOMS: atom_id res chain seq x y z
N VAL A 1 28.83 -21.07 -17.09
CA VAL A 1 28.56 -19.96 -18.05
C VAL A 1 27.31 -19.18 -17.61
N GLY A 2 26.29 -19.83 -17.02
CA GLY A 2 25.03 -19.16 -16.64
C GLY A 2 25.14 -18.19 -15.45
N ALA A 3 25.93 -18.49 -14.41
CA ALA A 3 26.02 -17.67 -13.21
C ALA A 3 26.64 -16.29 -13.45
N ARG A 4 27.73 -16.20 -14.22
CA ARG A 4 28.37 -14.93 -14.56
C ARG A 4 27.45 -14.00 -15.37
N ASN A 5 26.66 -14.54 -16.28
CA ASN A 5 25.76 -13.75 -17.12
C ASN A 5 24.58 -13.18 -16.29
N PHE A 6 24.16 -13.91 -15.25
CA PHE A 6 23.11 -13.47 -14.34
C PHE A 6 23.62 -12.35 -13.41
N ASP A 7 24.80 -12.49 -12.81
CA ASP A 7 25.40 -11.48 -11.95
C ASP A 7 25.70 -10.18 -12.73
N ASP A 8 26.17 -10.29 -13.97
CA ASP A 8 26.38 -9.12 -14.85
C ASP A 8 25.07 -8.42 -15.21
N THR A 9 23.99 -9.18 -15.37
CA THR A 9 22.66 -8.62 -15.65
C THR A 9 22.14 -7.87 -14.45
N ILE A 10 22.24 -8.42 -13.24
CA ILE A 10 21.87 -7.76 -11.99
C ILE A 10 22.66 -6.47 -11.83
N PHE A 11 23.97 -6.53 -12.02
CA PHE A 11 24.83 -5.37 -11.90
C PHE A 11 24.46 -4.23 -12.86
N LYS A 12 24.21 -4.54 -14.13
CA LYS A 12 23.77 -3.56 -15.14
C LYS A 12 22.40 -2.97 -14.76
N THR A 13 21.46 -3.81 -14.33
CA THR A 13 20.13 -3.37 -13.90
C THR A 13 20.23 -2.42 -12.72
N ASN A 14 21.07 -2.72 -11.73
CA ASN A 14 21.27 -1.85 -10.57
C ASN A 14 21.95 -0.52 -10.92
N LEU A 15 22.89 -0.51 -11.87
CA LEU A 15 23.47 0.73 -12.39
C LEU A 15 22.42 1.63 -13.06
N GLU A 16 21.58 1.06 -13.91
CA GLU A 16 20.47 1.77 -14.54
C GLU A 16 19.46 2.27 -13.52
N ALA A 17 19.13 1.43 -12.53
CA ALA A 17 18.24 1.79 -11.43
C ALA A 17 18.79 2.97 -10.62
N ALA A 18 20.08 2.99 -10.31
CA ALA A 18 20.73 4.09 -9.59
C ALA A 18 20.52 5.44 -10.30
N GLN A 19 20.70 5.47 -11.62
CA GLN A 19 20.48 6.66 -12.43
C GLN A 19 18.99 7.05 -12.49
N ALA A 20 18.11 6.07 -12.67
CA ALA A 20 16.66 6.28 -12.74
C ALA A 20 16.11 6.81 -11.40
N ILE A 21 16.52 6.22 -10.28
CA ILE A 21 16.10 6.64 -8.93
C ILE A 21 16.52 8.08 -8.68
N ALA A 22 17.78 8.43 -8.92
CA ALA A 22 18.28 9.80 -8.72
C ALA A 22 17.48 10.83 -9.53
N ARG A 23 17.10 10.47 -10.77
CA ARG A 23 16.24 11.31 -11.63
C ARG A 23 14.84 11.45 -11.08
N GLN A 24 14.23 10.35 -10.63
CA GLN A 24 12.87 10.34 -10.08
C GLN A 24 12.77 11.11 -8.76
N LEU A 25 13.75 11.01 -7.88
CA LEU A 25 13.81 11.79 -6.65
C LEU A 25 13.74 13.29 -6.93
N ARG A 26 14.47 13.73 -7.95
CA ARG A 26 14.49 15.15 -8.36
C ARG A 26 13.19 15.56 -9.04
N LEU A 27 12.71 14.79 -10.02
CA LEU A 27 11.48 15.10 -10.78
C LEU A 27 10.25 15.14 -9.86
N ARG A 28 10.13 14.16 -8.99
CA ARG A 28 8.99 14.03 -8.06
C ARG A 28 9.16 14.83 -6.79
N ASN A 29 10.30 15.49 -6.62
CA ASN A 29 10.69 16.23 -5.40
C ASN A 29 10.44 15.44 -4.12
N LEU A 30 10.90 14.19 -4.11
CA LEU A 30 10.78 13.32 -2.93
C LEU A 30 11.83 13.73 -1.88
N GLY A 31 11.41 13.77 -0.62
CA GLY A 31 12.28 14.17 0.48
C GLY A 31 11.97 13.46 1.77
N GLY A 32 12.82 13.66 2.76
CA GLY A 32 12.81 12.93 4.01
C GLY A 32 13.75 11.74 3.99
N ILE A 33 13.44 10.70 4.75
CA ILE A 33 14.19 9.44 4.78
C ILE A 33 13.77 8.60 3.56
N ILE A 34 14.75 8.12 2.82
CA ILE A 34 14.55 7.31 1.62
C ILE A 34 15.40 6.05 1.76
N ILE A 35 14.80 4.91 1.56
CA ILE A 35 15.46 3.61 1.56
C ILE A 35 15.41 3.05 0.14
N VAL A 36 16.55 2.62 -0.36
CA VAL A 36 16.69 2.00 -1.67
C VAL A 36 17.09 0.54 -1.49
N ASP A 37 16.29 -0.35 -2.03
CA ASP A 37 16.53 -1.78 -2.06
C ASP A 37 16.94 -2.17 -3.48
N PHE A 38 18.25 -2.28 -3.71
CA PHE A 38 18.79 -2.77 -4.97
C PHE A 38 18.68 -4.29 -5.03
N ILE A 39 18.67 -4.85 -6.23
CA ILE A 39 18.75 -6.31 -6.38
C ILE A 39 20.04 -6.80 -5.71
N ASP A 40 19.94 -7.88 -4.93
CA ASP A 40 21.07 -8.42 -4.19
C ASP A 40 22.28 -8.70 -5.07
N MET A 41 23.42 -8.21 -4.63
CA MET A 41 24.72 -8.42 -5.28
C MET A 41 25.70 -9.04 -4.29
N MET A 42 26.21 -10.23 -4.62
CA MET A 42 27.21 -10.92 -3.80
C MET A 42 28.59 -10.30 -3.94
N ASN A 43 28.90 -9.75 -5.11
CA ASN A 43 30.18 -9.12 -5.39
C ASN A 43 30.28 -7.73 -4.77
N VAL A 44 31.27 -7.53 -3.89
CA VAL A 44 31.52 -6.26 -3.21
C VAL A 44 31.87 -5.14 -4.20
N GLU A 45 32.65 -5.44 -5.23
CA GLU A 45 33.04 -4.46 -6.25
C GLU A 45 31.82 -3.95 -7.03
N HIS A 46 30.85 -4.82 -7.30
CA HIS A 46 29.57 -4.44 -7.94
C HIS A 46 28.76 -3.51 -7.02
N ARG A 47 28.68 -3.82 -5.72
CA ARG A 47 28.00 -2.96 -4.74
C ARG A 47 28.64 -1.57 -4.67
N ASP A 48 29.97 -1.51 -4.59
CA ASP A 48 30.71 -0.26 -4.53
C ASP A 48 30.54 0.57 -5.81
N ALA A 49 30.55 -0.08 -6.97
CA ALA A 49 30.31 0.58 -8.24
C ALA A 49 28.88 1.14 -8.38
N VAL A 50 27.88 0.38 -7.96
CA VAL A 50 26.48 0.85 -7.95
C VAL A 50 26.30 2.03 -7.00
N LEU A 51 26.89 1.96 -5.80
CA LEU A 51 26.84 3.06 -4.83
C LEU A 51 27.54 4.32 -5.36
N ALA A 52 28.70 4.16 -6.01
CA ALA A 52 29.43 5.26 -6.63
C ALA A 52 28.62 5.91 -7.75
N GLU A 53 28.00 5.11 -8.63
CA GLU A 53 27.15 5.63 -9.72
C GLU A 53 25.92 6.34 -9.15
N PHE A 54 25.31 5.79 -8.09
CA PHE A 54 24.18 6.42 -7.42
C PHE A 54 24.55 7.79 -6.85
N LYS A 55 25.66 7.88 -6.10
CA LYS A 55 26.16 9.16 -5.57
C LYS A 55 26.49 10.16 -6.68
N LYS A 56 27.09 9.71 -7.78
CA LYS A 56 27.39 10.53 -8.96
C LYS A 56 26.11 11.07 -9.62
N ALA A 57 25.09 10.23 -9.76
CA ALA A 57 23.80 10.65 -10.32
C ALA A 57 23.08 11.65 -9.41
N LEU A 58 23.14 11.45 -8.09
CA LEU A 58 22.57 12.36 -7.08
C LEU A 58 23.30 13.71 -7.05
N ALA A 59 24.60 13.77 -7.33
CA ALA A 59 25.38 15.01 -7.35
C ALA A 59 24.88 16.05 -8.37
N ARG A 60 24.04 15.65 -9.33
CA ARG A 60 23.38 16.57 -10.27
C ARG A 60 22.21 17.33 -9.62
N ASP A 61 21.80 16.93 -8.44
CA ASP A 61 20.73 17.57 -7.66
C ASP A 61 21.35 18.60 -6.71
N ARG A 62 20.83 19.82 -6.73
CA ARG A 62 21.30 20.91 -5.84
C ARG A 62 20.72 20.81 -4.42
N THR A 63 19.78 19.92 -4.19
CA THR A 63 19.16 19.73 -2.89
C THR A 63 20.12 19.04 -1.93
N ARG A 64 20.17 19.52 -0.69
CA ARG A 64 21.01 18.90 0.36
C ARG A 64 20.53 17.50 0.66
N MET A 65 21.46 16.55 0.63
CA MET A 65 21.20 15.15 0.92
C MET A 65 22.41 14.48 1.58
N THR A 66 22.14 13.37 2.26
CA THR A 66 23.16 12.51 2.86
C THR A 66 22.88 11.08 2.41
N VAL A 67 23.89 10.36 1.95
CA VAL A 67 23.79 8.98 1.49
C VAL A 67 24.74 8.13 2.29
N SER A 68 24.22 7.09 2.97
CA SER A 68 25.03 6.06 3.63
C SER A 68 25.57 5.06 2.59
N GLY A 69 26.43 4.15 3.03
CA GLY A 69 26.75 2.96 2.26
C GLY A 69 25.65 1.90 2.34
N PHE A 70 25.92 0.71 1.79
CA PHE A 70 25.05 -0.45 2.01
C PHE A 70 25.03 -0.85 3.48
N THR A 71 23.85 -1.08 4.01
CA THR A 71 23.64 -1.65 5.36
C THR A 71 23.95 -3.15 5.35
N GLN A 72 23.95 -3.76 6.54
CA GLN A 72 24.06 -5.22 6.68
C GLN A 72 22.94 -5.98 5.97
N LEU A 73 21.76 -5.36 5.81
CA LEU A 73 20.63 -5.92 5.08
C LEU A 73 20.68 -5.67 3.56
N GLY A 74 21.74 -5.03 3.06
CA GLY A 74 21.88 -4.73 1.63
C GLY A 74 21.10 -3.49 1.16
N LEU A 75 20.60 -2.67 2.09
CA LEU A 75 19.84 -1.46 1.79
C LEU A 75 20.75 -0.22 1.73
N VAL A 76 20.40 0.74 0.90
CA VAL A 76 21.04 2.06 0.89
C VAL A 76 20.11 3.07 1.53
N GLU A 77 20.53 3.67 2.62
CA GLU A 77 19.79 4.70 3.33
C GLU A 77 20.25 6.08 2.90
N MET A 78 19.31 6.98 2.70
CA MET A 78 19.62 8.37 2.40
C MET A 78 18.58 9.30 3.01
N THR A 79 18.99 10.57 3.17
CA THR A 79 18.07 11.65 3.47
C THR A 79 18.17 12.71 2.38
N ARG A 80 17.05 13.26 1.99
CA ARG A 80 16.97 14.39 1.07
C ARG A 80 16.11 15.48 1.70
N LYS A 81 16.63 16.70 1.78
CA LYS A 81 15.91 17.82 2.38
C LYS A 81 14.59 18.07 1.65
N ARG A 82 13.49 18.20 2.41
CA ARG A 82 12.21 18.64 1.87
C ARG A 82 12.28 20.15 1.63
N THR A 83 12.21 20.58 0.39
CA THR A 83 12.24 22.00 0.00
C THR A 83 10.86 22.52 -0.36
N ARG A 84 10.01 21.64 -0.85
CA ARG A 84 8.60 21.89 -1.23
C ARG A 84 7.85 20.56 -1.24
N GLU A 85 6.55 20.61 -1.46
CA GLU A 85 5.71 19.42 -1.57
C GLU A 85 6.11 18.53 -2.74
N SER A 86 5.85 17.23 -2.62
CA SER A 86 6.10 16.27 -3.69
C SER A 86 5.16 16.52 -4.86
N LEU A 87 5.59 16.13 -6.05
CA LEU A 87 4.76 16.26 -7.26
C LEU A 87 3.42 15.53 -7.13
N ALA A 88 3.41 14.35 -6.50
CA ALA A 88 2.19 13.62 -6.25
C ALA A 88 1.20 14.38 -5.37
N HIS A 89 1.70 15.09 -4.35
CA HIS A 89 0.85 15.89 -3.47
C HIS A 89 0.23 17.09 -4.18
N ILE A 90 0.92 17.63 -5.19
CA ILE A 90 0.43 18.76 -5.97
C ILE A 90 -0.58 18.31 -7.05
N LEU A 91 -0.35 17.15 -7.68
CA LEU A 91 -1.11 16.71 -8.85
C LEU A 91 -2.21 15.69 -8.54
N CYS A 92 -2.18 15.07 -7.38
CA CYS A 92 -3.08 13.98 -7.04
C CYS A 92 -3.86 14.28 -5.77
N GLU A 93 -5.03 13.73 -5.69
CA GLU A 93 -5.88 13.68 -4.49
C GLU A 93 -6.08 12.23 -4.04
N PRO A 94 -6.46 11.99 -2.79
CA PRO A 94 -6.74 10.63 -2.31
C PRO A 94 -7.80 9.95 -3.18
N CYS A 95 -7.56 8.70 -3.54
CA CYS A 95 -8.54 7.91 -4.30
C CYS A 95 -9.86 7.83 -3.52
N PRO A 96 -11.02 8.22 -4.10
CA PRO A 96 -12.30 8.21 -3.39
C PRO A 96 -12.73 6.79 -2.96
N MET A 97 -12.31 5.76 -3.69
CA MET A 97 -12.66 4.38 -3.37
C MET A 97 -11.92 3.84 -2.14
N CYS A 98 -10.60 3.95 -2.11
CA CYS A 98 -9.78 3.41 -1.02
C CYS A 98 -9.27 4.46 -0.02
N GLN A 99 -9.52 5.73 -0.28
CA GLN A 99 -9.08 6.86 0.54
C GLN A 99 -7.55 6.85 0.81
N GLY A 100 -6.79 6.43 -0.19
CA GLY A 100 -5.33 6.36 -0.13
C GLY A 100 -4.76 5.07 0.48
N ARG A 101 -5.61 4.10 0.86
CA ARG A 101 -5.13 2.83 1.46
C ARG A 101 -4.46 1.88 0.46
N GLY A 102 -4.74 2.00 -0.83
CA GLY A 102 -4.20 1.14 -1.88
C GLY A 102 -4.96 -0.18 -2.08
N GLU A 103 -5.84 -0.55 -1.16
CA GLU A 103 -6.62 -1.79 -1.17
C GLU A 103 -8.02 -1.56 -0.63
N LEU A 104 -8.95 -2.42 -0.99
CA LEU A 104 -10.32 -2.46 -0.49
C LEU A 104 -10.58 -3.78 0.23
N LYS A 105 -11.42 -3.73 1.25
CA LYS A 105 -11.91 -4.94 1.89
C LYS A 105 -12.72 -5.78 0.90
N THR A 106 -12.60 -7.10 1.00
CA THR A 106 -13.44 -7.99 0.21
C THR A 106 -14.89 -7.90 0.66
N ALA A 107 -15.85 -8.18 -0.24
CA ALA A 107 -17.26 -8.20 0.11
C ALA A 107 -17.55 -9.12 1.30
N ARG A 108 -16.87 -10.27 1.39
CA ARG A 108 -16.99 -11.20 2.52
C ARG A 108 -16.53 -10.59 3.84
N THR A 109 -15.43 -9.86 3.85
CA THR A 109 -14.96 -9.13 5.03
C THR A 109 -16.00 -8.11 5.48
N VAL A 110 -16.59 -7.38 4.54
CA VAL A 110 -17.64 -6.40 4.81
C VAL A 110 -18.89 -7.09 5.37
N CYS A 111 -19.30 -8.23 4.83
CA CYS A 111 -20.41 -9.01 5.38
C CYS A 111 -20.19 -9.35 6.86
N TYR A 112 -19.02 -9.86 7.21
CA TYR A 112 -18.73 -10.19 8.61
C TYR A 112 -18.63 -8.96 9.52
N GLU A 113 -18.19 -7.83 9.01
CA GLU A 113 -18.23 -6.57 9.76
C GLU A 113 -19.66 -6.11 10.01
N ILE A 114 -20.54 -6.20 9.02
CA ILE A 114 -21.97 -5.90 9.16
C ILE A 114 -22.62 -6.81 10.20
N LEU A 115 -22.37 -8.11 10.16
CA LEU A 115 -22.92 -9.05 11.14
C LEU A 115 -22.46 -8.71 12.56
N ARG A 116 -21.19 -8.36 12.75
CA ARG A 116 -20.67 -7.93 14.07
C ARG A 116 -21.29 -6.63 14.53
N GLU A 117 -21.48 -5.69 13.61
CA GLU A 117 -22.10 -4.41 13.91
C GLU A 117 -23.57 -4.59 14.33
N LEU A 118 -24.34 -5.37 13.57
CA LEU A 118 -25.73 -5.69 13.92
C LEU A 118 -25.83 -6.31 15.31
N LEU A 119 -24.91 -7.22 15.65
CA LEU A 119 -24.87 -7.84 16.97
C LEU A 119 -24.56 -6.84 18.07
N ARG A 120 -23.65 -5.90 17.81
CA ARG A 120 -23.27 -4.83 18.74
C ARG A 120 -24.41 -3.86 18.97
N GLU A 121 -25.05 -3.39 17.90
CA GLU A 121 -26.18 -2.48 17.96
C GLU A 121 -27.39 -3.10 18.64
N ALA A 122 -27.68 -4.39 18.38
CA ALA A 122 -28.76 -5.11 19.04
C ALA A 122 -28.57 -5.23 20.54
N ARG A 123 -27.34 -5.25 21.03
CA ARG A 123 -27.00 -5.25 22.47
C ARG A 123 -27.13 -3.89 23.14
N LEU A 124 -26.87 -2.82 22.36
CA LEU A 124 -26.88 -1.45 22.86
C LEU A 124 -28.28 -0.85 22.86
N PHE A 125 -29.11 -1.21 21.89
CA PHE A 125 -30.42 -0.61 21.66
C PHE A 125 -31.56 -1.68 21.73
N ASP A 126 -32.05 -1.90 22.92
CA ASP A 126 -33.10 -2.91 23.18
C ASP A 126 -34.45 -2.57 22.54
N GLU A 127 -34.74 -1.27 22.37
CA GLU A 127 -36.01 -0.77 21.82
C GLU A 127 -36.09 -0.76 20.28
N THR A 128 -35.00 -1.10 19.59
CA THR A 128 -34.98 -1.12 18.13
C THR A 128 -35.91 -2.20 17.58
N ARG A 129 -36.80 -1.82 16.67
CA ARG A 129 -37.80 -2.76 16.09
C ARG A 129 -37.27 -3.55 14.91
N GLU A 130 -36.41 -2.94 14.11
CA GLU A 130 -35.78 -3.53 12.92
C GLU A 130 -34.42 -2.93 12.65
N PHE A 131 -33.57 -3.66 11.96
CA PHE A 131 -32.29 -3.15 11.43
C PHE A 131 -32.37 -3.06 9.92
N ARG A 132 -31.86 -1.96 9.37
CA ARG A 132 -31.73 -1.77 7.93
C ARG A 132 -30.25 -1.62 7.56
N VAL A 133 -29.79 -2.50 6.69
CA VAL A 133 -28.44 -2.50 6.18
C VAL A 133 -28.42 -1.86 4.79
N LEU A 134 -27.63 -0.80 4.65
CA LEU A 134 -27.32 -0.17 3.36
C LEU A 134 -25.92 -0.63 2.95
N ALA A 135 -25.79 -1.29 1.82
CA ALA A 135 -24.53 -1.81 1.32
C ALA A 135 -24.48 -1.86 -0.20
N SER A 136 -23.29 -2.05 -0.76
CA SER A 136 -23.13 -2.22 -2.21
C SER A 136 -23.85 -3.49 -2.70
N GLN A 137 -24.27 -3.49 -3.97
CA GLN A 137 -24.93 -4.64 -4.60
C GLN A 137 -24.13 -5.93 -4.38
N LYS A 138 -22.81 -5.89 -4.55
CA LYS A 138 -21.93 -7.04 -4.38
C LYS A 138 -21.97 -7.66 -2.96
N VAL A 139 -22.11 -6.83 -1.94
CA VAL A 139 -22.24 -7.29 -0.54
C VAL A 139 -23.60 -7.91 -0.30
N ILE A 140 -24.66 -7.30 -0.86
CA ILE A 140 -26.04 -7.82 -0.73
C ILE A 140 -26.17 -9.16 -1.45
N ASP A 141 -25.64 -9.29 -2.67
CA ASP A 141 -25.65 -10.56 -3.41
C ASP A 141 -24.97 -11.67 -2.60
N LEU A 142 -23.84 -11.38 -1.97
CA LEU A 142 -23.13 -12.33 -1.12
C LEU A 142 -23.95 -12.76 0.10
N PHE A 143 -24.69 -11.84 0.72
CA PHE A 143 -25.61 -12.18 1.81
C PHE A 143 -26.79 -13.04 1.35
N LEU A 144 -27.29 -12.84 0.15
CA LEU A 144 -28.42 -13.61 -0.39
C LEU A 144 -27.99 -15.01 -0.85
N GLU A 145 -26.76 -15.16 -1.30
CA GLU A 145 -26.25 -16.42 -1.85
C GLU A 145 -25.46 -17.22 -0.79
N GLU A 146 -24.26 -16.79 -0.46
CA GLU A 146 -23.31 -17.57 0.33
C GLU A 146 -23.48 -17.40 1.85
N GLU A 147 -23.85 -16.22 2.31
CA GLU A 147 -23.95 -15.87 3.72
C GLU A 147 -25.40 -15.76 4.24
N SER A 148 -26.36 -16.27 3.47
CA SER A 148 -27.77 -16.23 3.85
C SER A 148 -28.06 -16.94 5.17
N GLN A 149 -27.36 -18.03 5.43
CA GLN A 149 -27.47 -18.79 6.69
C GLN A 149 -26.95 -17.99 7.89
N SER A 150 -25.83 -17.31 7.72
CA SER A 150 -25.23 -16.46 8.76
C SER A 150 -26.15 -15.31 9.13
N LEU A 151 -26.77 -14.70 8.14
CA LEU A 151 -27.75 -13.62 8.35
C LEU A 151 -29.01 -14.10 9.05
N ALA A 152 -29.56 -15.24 8.62
CA ALA A 152 -30.76 -15.85 9.25
C ALA A 152 -30.49 -16.22 10.72
N MET A 153 -29.37 -16.85 11.01
CA MET A 153 -28.97 -17.18 12.38
C MET A 153 -28.80 -15.94 13.24
N LEU A 154 -28.25 -14.86 12.71
CA LEU A 154 -28.13 -13.62 13.45
C LEU A 154 -29.48 -12.98 13.71
N SER A 155 -30.36 -12.90 12.72
CA SER A 155 -31.69 -12.36 12.84
C SER A 155 -32.51 -13.10 13.90
N ASP A 156 -32.44 -14.44 13.91
CA ASP A 156 -33.06 -15.28 14.93
C ASP A 156 -32.45 -15.04 16.32
N PHE A 157 -31.13 -14.91 16.41
CA PHE A 157 -30.46 -14.69 17.68
C PHE A 157 -30.81 -13.34 18.31
N ILE A 158 -30.86 -12.26 17.50
CA ILE A 158 -31.26 -10.93 18.00
C ILE A 158 -32.76 -10.75 18.13
N GLY A 159 -33.56 -11.65 17.55
CA GLY A 159 -35.04 -11.60 17.61
C GLY A 159 -35.66 -10.41 16.88
N LYS A 160 -34.96 -9.83 15.93
CA LYS A 160 -35.36 -8.62 15.18
C LYS A 160 -35.11 -8.81 13.68
N PRO A 161 -36.03 -8.34 12.82
CA PRO A 161 -35.81 -8.45 11.37
C PRO A 161 -34.67 -7.56 10.89
N VAL A 162 -33.93 -8.07 9.90
CA VAL A 162 -32.86 -7.35 9.22
C VAL A 162 -33.25 -7.22 7.75
N SER A 163 -33.43 -6.00 7.28
CA SER A 163 -33.69 -5.71 5.87
C SER A 163 -32.44 -5.18 5.20
N MET A 164 -32.30 -5.44 3.89
CA MET A 164 -31.14 -5.01 3.09
C MET A 164 -31.58 -4.11 1.96
N GLN A 165 -30.79 -3.07 1.71
CA GLN A 165 -31.04 -2.12 0.63
C GLN A 165 -29.71 -1.79 -0.04
N VAL A 166 -29.73 -1.71 -1.38
CA VAL A 166 -28.57 -1.29 -2.15
C VAL A 166 -28.38 0.21 -1.98
N GLU A 167 -27.16 0.60 -1.67
CA GLU A 167 -26.73 2.00 -1.68
C GLU A 167 -26.57 2.45 -3.13
N THR A 168 -27.32 3.50 -3.53
CA THR A 168 -27.30 4.08 -4.90
C THR A 168 -26.38 5.28 -4.98
#